data_5b0491b1d9713903434c2ef693cda06d
#
_entry.id   5b0491b1d9713903434c2ef693cda06d
#
_cell.length_a   1.000
_cell.length_b   1.000
_cell.length_c   1.000
_cell.angle_alpha   90.00
_cell.angle_beta   90.00
_cell.angle_gamma   90.00
#
_symmetry.space_group_name_H-M   'P 1'
#
loop_
_entity.id
_entity.type
_entity.pdbx_description
1 polymer ?
#
loop_
_entity_poly.entity_id
_entity_poly.type
_entity_poly.pdbx_seq_one_letter_code
_entity_poly.pdbx_strand_id
1 'polypeptide(L)'
;MPEDIEFSLPYRETYQEGLYAVLEARRAEMSRQREARITPARMAQNREAFREEFADMLGWPLNCYEAYRDQPMQVRKELQGENDFARIFRMQFEVLPNLWFYGIFFEHKNTAQTLPFVICQHGGQGTPERISGLWDTTSNYNDLLARTARHGHGANTFAPGLCLWSDDYGPKRERDTLDRGLKQVGSSIAALEVFSLRRVLDYFIREGIAREGHIGMVGLSYGGSYTLLCAAADTRICAAYSSCQYNDRYRYNWGDWTWKGSAALMDAEMAALVAPRALFLEEGDNDELFAWDSFLEECKRAEPFFAAANAADKLKYRVFPGTHELCKDDQGFDFLFANL
;
A
#
# COMPACT_ATOMS: atom_id res chain seq x y z
N MET A 1 54.37 10.06 -4.42
CA MET A 1 54.16 8.62 -4.28
C MET A 1 52.96 8.26 -5.08
N PRO A 2 52.93 7.21 -5.90
CA PRO A 2 51.69 6.75 -6.50
C PRO A 2 50.73 6.33 -5.40
N GLU A 3 49.46 6.70 -5.53
CA GLU A 3 48.41 6.34 -4.58
C GLU A 3 48.20 4.82 -4.65
N ASP A 4 48.57 4.11 -3.63
CA ASP A 4 48.34 2.68 -3.53
C ASP A 4 46.94 2.46 -2.90
N ILE A 5 45.97 2.18 -3.74
CA ILE A 5 44.57 1.97 -3.35
C ILE A 5 44.46 0.79 -2.37
N GLU A 6 45.24 -0.25 -2.53
CA GLU A 6 45.28 -1.41 -1.61
C GLU A 6 45.73 -1.02 -0.23
N PHE A 7 46.67 -0.06 -0.11
CA PHE A 7 47.17 0.42 1.16
C PHE A 7 46.12 1.14 2.01
N SER A 8 45.08 1.74 1.36
CA SER A 8 44.00 2.42 2.05
C SER A 8 42.82 1.50 2.40
N LEU A 9 42.79 0.27 1.89
CA LEU A 9 41.66 -0.66 2.07
C LEU A 9 41.29 -0.91 3.53
N PRO A 10 42.23 -1.25 4.45
CA PRO A 10 41.87 -1.49 5.85
C PRO A 10 41.24 -0.28 6.55
N TYR A 11 41.68 0.94 6.18
CA TYR A 11 41.11 2.17 6.75
C TYR A 11 39.67 2.42 6.24
N ARG A 12 39.42 2.11 4.97
CA ARG A 12 38.07 2.22 4.38
C ARG A 12 37.10 1.19 4.95
N GLU A 13 37.57 -0.05 5.13
CA GLU A 13 36.80 -1.12 5.79
C GLU A 13 36.43 -0.75 7.22
N THR A 14 37.44 -0.32 8.03
CA THR A 14 37.17 0.15 9.40
C THR A 14 36.20 1.31 9.45
N TYR A 15 36.27 2.27 8.50
CA TYR A 15 35.33 3.37 8.42
C TYR A 15 33.93 2.89 8.07
N GLN A 16 33.79 1.97 7.12
CA GLN A 16 32.51 1.39 6.72
C GLN A 16 31.85 0.59 7.86
N GLU A 17 32.63 -0.23 8.57
CA GLU A 17 32.19 -0.95 9.78
C GLU A 17 31.68 0.02 10.85
N GLY A 18 32.43 1.11 11.06
CA GLY A 18 32.02 2.18 11.97
C GLY A 18 30.69 2.84 11.57
N LEU A 19 30.47 3.08 10.26
CA LEU A 19 29.21 3.62 9.76
C LEU A 19 28.03 2.65 10.01
N TYR A 20 28.22 1.34 9.81
CA TYR A 20 27.17 0.34 10.14
C TYR A 20 26.91 0.31 11.64
N ALA A 21 27.93 0.35 12.49
CA ALA A 21 27.75 0.38 13.94
C ALA A 21 26.94 1.63 14.40
N VAL A 22 27.22 2.80 13.83
CA VAL A 22 26.46 4.03 14.08
C VAL A 22 25.00 3.89 13.61
N LEU A 23 24.78 3.29 12.42
CA LEU A 23 23.44 3.05 11.90
C LEU A 23 22.62 2.15 12.83
N GLU A 24 23.19 1.02 13.26
CA GLU A 24 22.49 0.09 14.16
C GLU A 24 22.21 0.70 15.53
N ALA A 25 23.16 1.44 16.11
CA ALA A 25 22.94 2.17 17.35
C ALA A 25 21.79 3.19 17.22
N ARG A 26 21.71 3.88 16.07
CA ARG A 26 20.64 4.86 15.80
C ARG A 26 19.30 4.19 15.56
N ARG A 27 19.24 3.05 14.87
CA ARG A 27 18.02 2.23 14.71
C ARG A 27 17.46 1.80 16.07
N ALA A 28 18.33 1.27 16.94
CA ALA A 28 17.94 0.86 18.30
C ALA A 28 17.40 2.04 19.11
N GLU A 29 18.01 3.21 19.02
CA GLU A 29 17.56 4.42 19.70
C GLU A 29 16.19 4.88 19.16
N MET A 30 16.01 4.93 17.84
CA MET A 30 14.74 5.31 17.22
C MET A 30 13.62 4.34 17.58
N SER A 31 13.89 3.03 17.68
CA SER A 31 12.91 2.03 18.12
C SER A 31 12.46 2.29 19.57
N ARG A 32 13.40 2.52 20.49
CA ARG A 32 13.07 2.88 21.90
C ARG A 32 12.22 4.17 21.97
N GLN A 33 12.58 5.20 21.20
CA GLN A 33 11.85 6.46 21.17
C GLN A 33 10.43 6.27 20.60
N ARG A 34 10.28 5.47 19.52
CA ARG A 34 8.98 5.15 18.92
C ARG A 34 8.09 4.41 19.92
N GLU A 35 8.57 3.36 20.55
CA GLU A 35 7.84 2.56 21.52
C GLU A 35 7.42 3.38 22.75
N ALA A 36 8.30 4.26 23.26
CA ALA A 36 7.97 5.15 24.36
C ALA A 36 6.93 6.22 23.97
N ARG A 37 6.94 6.67 22.70
CA ARG A 37 6.05 7.71 22.20
C ARG A 37 4.70 7.15 21.77
N ILE A 38 4.69 6.02 21.06
CA ILE A 38 3.48 5.43 20.44
C ILE A 38 3.08 4.18 21.22
N THR A 39 2.47 4.41 22.38
CA THR A 39 1.85 3.32 23.15
C THR A 39 0.43 3.05 22.61
N PRO A 40 -0.13 1.84 22.80
CA PRO A 40 -1.51 1.53 22.41
C PRO A 40 -2.53 2.54 22.90
N ALA A 41 -2.43 2.97 24.16
CA ALA A 41 -3.33 3.96 24.75
C ALA A 41 -3.19 5.34 24.07
N ARG A 42 -1.96 5.80 23.82
CA ARG A 42 -1.74 7.08 23.13
C ARG A 42 -2.21 7.04 21.67
N MET A 43 -1.98 5.92 20.99
CA MET A 43 -2.48 5.74 19.62
C MET A 43 -4.01 5.79 19.60
N ALA A 44 -4.69 5.10 20.51
CA ALA A 44 -6.15 5.13 20.56
C ALA A 44 -6.72 6.53 20.84
N GLN A 45 -6.04 7.33 21.65
CA GLN A 45 -6.47 8.70 22.00
C GLN A 45 -6.13 9.74 20.93
N ASN A 46 -5.04 9.57 20.17
CA ASN A 46 -4.48 10.61 19.30
C ASN A 46 -4.29 10.12 17.85
N ARG A 47 -5.07 9.13 17.40
CA ARG A 47 -4.89 8.48 16.10
C ARG A 47 -4.87 9.47 14.94
N GLU A 48 -5.70 10.50 14.98
CA GLU A 48 -5.76 11.49 13.91
C GLU A 48 -4.47 12.33 13.85
N ALA A 49 -3.93 12.76 14.96
CA ALA A 49 -2.64 13.47 14.99
C ALA A 49 -1.49 12.58 14.46
N PHE A 50 -1.50 11.26 14.76
CA PHE A 50 -0.53 10.34 14.18
C PHE A 50 -0.76 10.12 12.68
N ARG A 51 -1.99 10.23 12.19
CA ARG A 51 -2.31 10.16 10.75
C ARG A 51 -1.81 11.41 10.01
N GLU A 52 -1.94 12.58 10.62
CA GLU A 52 -1.35 13.82 10.09
C GLU A 52 0.18 13.71 10.04
N GLU A 53 0.81 13.23 11.11
CA GLU A 53 2.27 12.98 11.13
C GLU A 53 2.69 11.97 10.05
N PHE A 54 1.88 10.93 9.84
CA PHE A 54 2.12 9.97 8.76
C PHE A 54 2.05 10.61 7.37
N ALA A 55 1.06 11.47 7.13
CA ALA A 55 0.95 12.22 5.89
C ALA A 55 2.13 13.19 5.69
N ASP A 56 2.56 13.86 6.75
CA ASP A 56 3.75 14.74 6.74
C ASP A 56 5.04 13.96 6.47
N MET A 57 5.16 12.73 6.99
CA MET A 57 6.30 11.85 6.76
C MET A 57 6.42 11.48 5.28
N LEU A 58 5.32 11.22 4.60
CA LEU A 58 5.30 10.94 3.15
C LEU A 58 5.50 12.22 2.33
N GLY A 59 4.94 13.34 2.77
CA GLY A 59 5.14 14.69 2.21
C GLY A 59 4.02 15.17 1.31
N TRP A 60 4.33 16.26 0.57
CA TRP A 60 3.42 16.86 -0.40
C TRP A 60 3.11 15.89 -1.56
N PRO A 61 1.86 15.84 -2.10
CA PRO A 61 0.68 16.64 -1.74
C PRO A 61 -0.21 15.96 -0.68
N LEU A 62 0.18 14.79 -0.17
CA LEU A 62 -0.65 14.02 0.74
C LEU A 62 -0.94 14.78 2.06
N ASN A 63 0.06 15.47 2.60
CA ASN A 63 -0.06 16.25 3.84
C ASN A 63 -0.91 17.52 3.71
N CYS A 64 -1.31 17.91 2.51
CA CYS A 64 -2.26 18.99 2.27
C CYS A 64 -3.47 18.55 1.43
N TYR A 65 -3.81 17.27 1.50
CA TYR A 65 -4.90 16.66 0.72
C TYR A 65 -6.24 17.42 0.85
N GLU A 66 -6.59 17.94 2.03
CA GLU A 66 -7.85 18.65 2.25
C GLU A 66 -8.00 19.90 1.35
N ALA A 67 -6.88 20.51 0.93
CA ALA A 67 -6.90 21.62 -0.02
C ALA A 67 -7.33 21.20 -1.44
N TYR A 68 -7.26 19.91 -1.76
CA TYR A 68 -7.58 19.36 -3.07
C TYR A 68 -8.87 18.56 -3.11
N ARG A 69 -9.34 18.05 -1.98
CA ARG A 69 -10.45 17.09 -1.85
C ARG A 69 -11.69 17.49 -2.67
N ASP A 70 -12.11 18.73 -2.60
CA ASP A 70 -13.32 19.23 -3.26
C ASP A 70 -13.04 19.89 -4.62
N GLN A 71 -11.76 19.94 -5.05
CA GLN A 71 -11.43 20.51 -6.34
C GLN A 71 -11.94 19.61 -7.48
N PRO A 72 -12.51 20.20 -8.55
CA PRO A 72 -12.93 19.43 -9.72
C PRO A 72 -11.72 18.73 -10.36
N MET A 73 -11.97 17.55 -10.90
CA MET A 73 -10.97 16.73 -11.55
C MET A 73 -11.46 16.33 -12.93
N GLN A 74 -10.63 16.48 -13.96
CA GLN A 74 -10.94 15.97 -15.30
C GLN A 74 -10.82 14.44 -15.27
N VAL A 75 -11.81 13.76 -15.86
CA VAL A 75 -11.84 12.31 -15.94
C VAL A 75 -12.15 11.88 -17.37
N ARG A 76 -11.39 10.91 -17.86
CA ARG A 76 -11.65 10.22 -19.12
C ARG A 76 -12.06 8.79 -18.79
N LYS A 77 -13.20 8.36 -19.30
CA LYS A 77 -13.74 7.00 -19.12
C LYS A 77 -14.01 6.40 -20.50
N GLU A 78 -13.29 5.35 -20.85
CA GLU A 78 -13.37 4.69 -22.16
C GLU A 78 -13.78 3.23 -21.97
N LEU A 79 -14.90 2.83 -22.57
CA LEU A 79 -15.36 1.44 -22.56
C LEU A 79 -14.40 0.59 -23.41
N GLN A 80 -13.81 -0.44 -22.81
CA GLN A 80 -12.95 -1.39 -23.49
C GLN A 80 -13.70 -2.66 -23.93
N GLY A 81 -14.81 -2.96 -23.27
CA GLY A 81 -15.63 -4.12 -23.52
C GLY A 81 -16.43 -4.53 -22.30
N GLU A 82 -16.98 -5.74 -22.36
CA GLU A 82 -17.70 -6.34 -21.24
C GLU A 82 -17.52 -7.86 -21.23
N ASN A 83 -17.69 -8.45 -20.05
CA ASN A 83 -17.74 -9.88 -19.86
C ASN A 83 -19.08 -10.26 -19.17
N ASP A 84 -19.20 -11.47 -18.66
CA ASP A 84 -20.40 -12.00 -18.02
C ASP A 84 -20.79 -11.25 -16.73
N PHE A 85 -19.84 -10.66 -16.01
CA PHE A 85 -20.09 -10.02 -14.71
C PHE A 85 -19.85 -8.50 -14.69
N ALA A 86 -19.08 -7.90 -15.63
CA ALA A 86 -18.72 -6.49 -15.58
C ALA A 86 -18.65 -5.81 -16.96
N ARG A 87 -18.88 -4.49 -16.99
CA ARG A 87 -18.40 -3.59 -18.03
C ARG A 87 -16.98 -3.11 -17.64
N ILE A 88 -16.08 -3.09 -18.62
CA ILE A 88 -14.66 -2.85 -18.41
C ILE A 88 -14.29 -1.51 -18.99
N PHE A 89 -13.72 -0.63 -18.17
CA PHE A 89 -13.34 0.71 -18.59
C PHE A 89 -11.86 0.95 -18.33
N ARG A 90 -11.17 1.64 -19.25
CA ARG A 90 -9.96 2.40 -18.94
C ARG A 90 -10.35 3.79 -18.48
N MET A 91 -9.76 4.21 -17.37
CA MET A 91 -10.03 5.51 -16.78
C MET A 91 -8.73 6.28 -16.57
N GLN A 92 -8.79 7.59 -16.78
CA GLN A 92 -7.71 8.51 -16.47
C GLN A 92 -8.27 9.68 -15.66
N PHE A 93 -7.52 10.10 -14.65
CA PHE A 93 -7.91 11.14 -13.69
C PHE A 93 -6.80 12.19 -13.63
N GLU A 94 -7.08 13.45 -13.92
CA GLU A 94 -6.12 14.54 -13.73
C GLU A 94 -6.06 14.93 -12.25
N VAL A 95 -5.33 14.13 -11.47
CA VAL A 95 -5.28 14.26 -9.98
C VAL A 95 -4.56 15.53 -9.51
N LEU A 96 -3.62 16.03 -10.32
CA LEU A 96 -2.97 17.34 -10.23
C LEU A 96 -2.82 17.89 -11.65
N PRO A 97 -2.60 19.19 -11.85
CA PRO A 97 -2.39 19.74 -13.18
C PRO A 97 -1.32 18.99 -14.00
N ASN A 98 -1.71 18.41 -15.14
CA ASN A 98 -0.90 17.57 -16.01
C ASN A 98 -0.45 16.21 -15.44
N LEU A 99 -0.89 15.82 -14.27
CA LEU A 99 -0.65 14.48 -13.72
C LEU A 99 -1.90 13.62 -13.93
N TRP A 100 -1.85 12.77 -14.94
CA TRP A 100 -2.92 11.86 -15.30
C TRP A 100 -2.67 10.47 -14.70
N PHE A 101 -3.41 10.16 -13.65
CA PHE A 101 -3.40 8.85 -13.00
C PHE A 101 -4.39 7.92 -13.70
N TYR A 102 -4.01 6.68 -14.02
CA TYR A 102 -4.87 5.77 -14.79
C TYR A 102 -5.15 4.47 -14.06
N GLY A 103 -6.14 3.74 -14.57
CA GLY A 103 -6.44 2.39 -14.11
C GLY A 103 -7.55 1.72 -14.92
N ILE A 104 -7.81 0.46 -14.56
CA ILE A 104 -8.91 -0.34 -15.10
C ILE A 104 -10.02 -0.41 -14.06
N PHE A 105 -11.22 -0.07 -14.50
CA PHE A 105 -12.44 -0.13 -13.68
C PHE A 105 -13.37 -1.22 -14.19
N PHE A 106 -13.74 -2.15 -13.32
CA PHE A 106 -14.82 -3.12 -13.55
C PHE A 106 -16.09 -2.60 -12.88
N GLU A 107 -17.02 -2.12 -13.68
CA GLU A 107 -18.37 -1.77 -13.26
C GLU A 107 -19.22 -3.03 -13.28
N HIS A 108 -19.54 -3.56 -12.12
CA HIS A 108 -20.24 -4.83 -12.00
C HIS A 108 -21.67 -4.75 -12.52
N LYS A 109 -22.13 -5.79 -13.23
CA LYS A 109 -23.48 -5.82 -13.86
C LYS A 109 -24.63 -6.12 -12.88
N ASN A 110 -24.34 -6.61 -11.67
CA ASN A 110 -25.34 -6.84 -10.65
C ASN A 110 -25.83 -5.50 -10.09
N THR A 111 -27.07 -5.16 -10.37
CA THR A 111 -27.74 -3.93 -9.89
C THR A 111 -28.83 -4.24 -8.86
N ALA A 112 -29.00 -5.51 -8.48
CA ALA A 112 -30.07 -5.93 -7.57
C ALA A 112 -29.80 -5.47 -6.11
N GLN A 113 -28.58 -5.10 -5.79
CA GLN A 113 -28.17 -4.59 -4.48
C GLN A 113 -27.00 -3.60 -4.61
N THR A 114 -26.79 -2.81 -3.57
CA THR A 114 -25.62 -1.96 -3.49
C THR A 114 -24.38 -2.82 -3.26
N LEU A 115 -23.43 -2.73 -4.18
CA LEU A 115 -22.18 -3.49 -4.12
C LEU A 115 -21.08 -2.69 -3.41
N PRO A 116 -20.14 -3.36 -2.75
CA PRO A 116 -18.93 -2.71 -2.27
C PRO A 116 -18.05 -2.20 -3.42
N PHE A 117 -17.19 -1.26 -3.10
CA PHE A 117 -16.15 -0.78 -3.99
C PHE A 117 -14.78 -1.23 -3.46
N VAL A 118 -13.96 -1.90 -4.28
CA VAL A 118 -12.66 -2.41 -3.86
C VAL A 118 -11.56 -1.93 -4.80
N ILE A 119 -10.53 -1.30 -4.24
CA ILE A 119 -9.30 -0.98 -4.95
C ILE A 119 -8.40 -2.22 -4.94
N CYS A 120 -7.96 -2.67 -6.13
CA CYS A 120 -7.09 -3.83 -6.30
C CYS A 120 -5.72 -3.35 -6.80
N GLN A 121 -4.69 -3.45 -5.96
CA GLN A 121 -3.41 -2.84 -6.22
C GLN A 121 -2.36 -3.85 -6.65
N HIS A 122 -1.76 -3.62 -7.83
CA HIS A 122 -0.60 -4.40 -8.29
C HIS A 122 0.67 -4.08 -7.50
N GLY A 123 1.61 -5.01 -7.48
CA GLY A 123 2.95 -4.86 -6.92
C GLY A 123 4.02 -4.46 -7.94
N GLY A 124 5.27 -4.74 -7.60
CA GLY A 124 6.42 -4.54 -8.49
C GLY A 124 6.27 -5.32 -9.80
N GLN A 125 6.71 -4.75 -10.90
CA GLN A 125 6.58 -5.28 -12.26
C GLN A 125 5.13 -5.58 -12.69
N GLY A 126 4.14 -5.06 -11.95
CA GLY A 126 2.72 -5.20 -12.24
C GLY A 126 2.16 -4.03 -13.04
N THR A 127 0.97 -4.25 -13.60
CA THR A 127 0.12 -3.24 -14.22
C THR A 127 -1.34 -3.55 -13.89
N PRO A 128 -2.27 -2.60 -14.04
CA PRO A 128 -3.71 -2.89 -13.92
C PRO A 128 -4.15 -4.01 -14.83
N GLU A 129 -3.60 -4.08 -16.04
CA GLU A 129 -3.87 -5.13 -17.02
C GLU A 129 -3.44 -6.49 -16.49
N ARG A 130 -2.23 -6.60 -15.93
CA ARG A 130 -1.66 -7.86 -15.46
C ARG A 130 -2.46 -8.49 -14.31
N ILE A 131 -3.03 -7.68 -13.44
CA ILE A 131 -3.83 -8.18 -12.32
C ILE A 131 -5.31 -8.35 -12.67
N SER A 132 -5.71 -8.00 -13.90
CA SER A 132 -7.13 -7.93 -14.27
C SER A 132 -7.80 -9.28 -14.40
N GLY A 133 -7.06 -10.34 -14.72
CA GLY A 133 -7.60 -11.64 -15.10
C GLY A 133 -8.30 -11.66 -16.47
N LEU A 134 -8.06 -10.62 -17.31
CA LEU A 134 -8.60 -10.54 -18.69
C LEU A 134 -7.67 -11.18 -19.72
N TRP A 135 -6.40 -11.34 -19.40
CA TRP A 135 -5.35 -11.89 -20.24
C TRP A 135 -4.62 -13.02 -19.52
N ASP A 136 -3.96 -13.90 -20.26
CA ASP A 136 -3.40 -15.16 -19.76
C ASP A 136 -2.21 -15.04 -18.81
N THR A 137 -1.77 -13.85 -18.46
CA THR A 137 -0.53 -13.61 -17.73
C THR A 137 -0.73 -12.91 -16.39
N THR A 138 -1.58 -13.46 -15.55
CA THR A 138 -1.81 -12.93 -14.19
C THR A 138 -0.62 -13.13 -13.25
N SER A 139 0.28 -14.11 -13.56
CA SER A 139 1.46 -14.43 -12.75
C SER A 139 1.07 -14.71 -11.28
N ASN A 140 1.89 -14.22 -10.32
CA ASN A 140 1.69 -14.35 -8.88
C ASN A 140 0.49 -13.53 -8.32
N TYR A 141 -0.19 -12.75 -9.15
CA TYR A 141 -1.39 -11.99 -8.73
C TYR A 141 -2.68 -12.84 -8.70
N ASN A 142 -2.68 -14.02 -9.31
CA ASN A 142 -3.82 -14.95 -9.29
C ASN A 142 -5.16 -14.27 -9.60
N ASP A 143 -5.23 -13.51 -10.72
CA ASP A 143 -6.43 -12.80 -11.20
C ASP A 143 -7.07 -11.85 -10.17
N LEU A 144 -6.26 -11.16 -9.39
CA LEU A 144 -6.66 -10.32 -8.25
C LEU A 144 -7.91 -9.49 -8.54
N LEU A 145 -7.95 -8.74 -9.66
CA LEU A 145 -9.07 -7.85 -9.97
C LEU A 145 -10.35 -8.63 -10.28
N ALA A 146 -10.26 -9.66 -11.14
CA ALA A 146 -11.41 -10.47 -11.51
C ALA A 146 -11.94 -11.34 -10.35
N ARG A 147 -11.04 -11.88 -9.52
CA ARG A 147 -11.43 -12.60 -8.29
C ARG A 147 -12.18 -11.69 -7.34
N THR A 148 -11.65 -10.50 -7.08
CA THR A 148 -12.32 -9.51 -6.22
C THR A 148 -13.69 -9.12 -6.78
N ALA A 149 -13.78 -8.83 -8.09
CA ALA A 149 -15.04 -8.44 -8.72
C ALA A 149 -16.12 -9.52 -8.63
N ARG A 150 -15.74 -10.80 -8.62
CA ARG A 150 -16.67 -11.95 -8.57
C ARG A 150 -16.93 -12.50 -7.18
N HIS A 151 -16.19 -12.05 -6.17
CA HIS A 151 -16.30 -12.59 -4.81
C HIS A 151 -17.68 -12.28 -4.20
N GLY A 152 -18.29 -13.28 -3.57
CA GLY A 152 -19.61 -13.15 -2.93
C GLY A 152 -20.71 -12.71 -3.90
N HIS A 153 -21.32 -11.56 -3.63
CA HIS A 153 -22.36 -10.97 -4.50
C HIS A 153 -21.79 -10.04 -5.57
N GLY A 154 -20.49 -9.89 -5.63
CA GLY A 154 -19.75 -9.03 -6.53
C GLY A 154 -19.30 -7.71 -5.91
N ALA A 155 -18.42 -7.02 -6.62
CA ALA A 155 -17.93 -5.68 -6.25
C ALA A 155 -17.67 -4.84 -7.49
N ASN A 156 -17.84 -3.53 -7.38
CA ASN A 156 -17.19 -2.59 -8.28
C ASN A 156 -15.70 -2.53 -7.93
N THR A 157 -14.81 -2.73 -8.90
CA THR A 157 -13.38 -2.82 -8.61
C THR A 157 -12.57 -1.90 -9.49
N PHE A 158 -11.55 -1.29 -8.89
CA PHE A 158 -10.63 -0.41 -9.60
C PHE A 158 -9.18 -0.87 -9.38
N ALA A 159 -8.47 -1.11 -10.48
CA ALA A 159 -7.04 -1.41 -10.48
C ALA A 159 -6.27 -0.18 -10.95
N PRO A 160 -5.61 0.57 -10.06
CA PRO A 160 -4.80 1.73 -10.44
C PRO A 160 -3.44 1.31 -10.97
N GLY A 161 -2.85 2.13 -11.88
CA GLY A 161 -1.50 1.98 -12.39
C GLY A 161 -0.51 2.83 -11.60
N LEU A 162 0.35 2.19 -10.81
CA LEU A 162 1.48 2.85 -10.16
C LEU A 162 2.73 2.77 -11.03
N CYS A 163 3.71 3.63 -10.77
CA CYS A 163 5.01 3.62 -11.46
C CYS A 163 5.87 2.41 -11.01
N LEU A 164 5.35 1.20 -11.21
CA LEU A 164 5.94 -0.08 -10.76
C LEU A 164 6.02 -1.14 -11.87
N TRP A 165 5.61 -0.81 -13.10
CA TRP A 165 5.62 -1.75 -14.23
C TRP A 165 7.04 -2.18 -14.60
N SER A 166 7.17 -3.32 -15.28
CA SER A 166 8.43 -3.77 -15.89
C SER A 166 8.81 -2.88 -17.08
N ASP A 167 10.11 -2.64 -17.24
CA ASP A 167 10.66 -1.88 -18.37
C ASP A 167 10.37 -2.55 -19.74
N ASP A 168 10.01 -3.85 -19.75
CA ASP A 168 9.60 -4.58 -20.94
C ASP A 168 8.24 -4.14 -21.51
N TYR A 169 7.44 -3.40 -20.73
CA TYR A 169 6.08 -2.99 -21.10
C TYR A 169 5.98 -1.53 -21.58
N GLY A 170 7.06 -0.91 -21.95
CA GLY A 170 7.01 0.46 -22.47
C GLY A 170 8.21 1.31 -22.10
N PRO A 171 8.04 2.63 -21.98
CA PRO A 171 9.12 3.54 -21.60
C PRO A 171 9.77 3.12 -20.30
N LYS A 172 11.09 3.27 -20.21
CA LYS A 172 11.86 2.93 -19.03
C LYS A 172 11.25 3.58 -17.79
N ARG A 173 11.04 2.77 -16.77
CA ARG A 173 10.61 3.24 -15.45
C ARG A 173 11.79 3.91 -14.73
N GLU A 174 11.60 5.14 -14.31
CA GLU A 174 12.60 5.92 -13.56
C GLU A 174 12.17 6.18 -12.11
N ARG A 175 11.49 5.20 -11.48
CA ARG A 175 10.91 5.34 -10.15
C ARG A 175 11.88 5.89 -9.11
N ASP A 176 13.08 5.31 -8.99
CA ASP A 176 14.06 5.73 -8.00
C ASP A 176 14.60 7.14 -8.27
N THR A 177 14.74 7.52 -9.53
CA THR A 177 15.16 8.86 -9.92
C THR A 177 14.08 9.89 -9.63
N LEU A 178 12.83 9.56 -9.93
CA LEU A 178 11.68 10.41 -9.61
C LEU A 178 11.52 10.58 -8.10
N ASP A 179 11.60 9.49 -7.33
CA ASP A 179 11.45 9.53 -5.88
C ASP A 179 12.55 10.37 -5.21
N ARG A 180 13.82 10.22 -5.64
CA ARG A 180 14.91 11.09 -5.16
C ARG A 180 14.66 12.57 -5.48
N GLY A 181 14.19 12.87 -6.70
CA GLY A 181 13.83 14.23 -7.08
C GLY A 181 12.67 14.80 -6.26
N LEU A 182 11.63 14.00 -6.02
CA LEU A 182 10.49 14.37 -5.18
C LEU A 182 10.92 14.66 -3.73
N LYS A 183 11.82 13.84 -3.17
CA LYS A 183 12.36 14.04 -1.82
C LYS A 183 13.15 15.35 -1.67
N GLN A 184 13.78 15.83 -2.73
CA GLN A 184 14.46 17.14 -2.73
C GLN A 184 13.48 18.31 -2.54
N VAL A 185 12.23 18.15 -2.94
CA VAL A 185 11.19 19.18 -2.88
C VAL A 185 10.12 18.91 -1.80
N GLY A 186 10.42 18.05 -0.84
CA GLY A 186 9.54 17.78 0.30
C GLY A 186 8.35 16.85 0.00
N SER A 187 8.53 15.98 -0.98
CA SER A 187 7.54 14.99 -1.41
C SER A 187 8.14 13.59 -1.41
N SER A 188 7.40 12.62 -1.90
CA SER A 188 7.87 11.28 -2.27
C SER A 188 6.96 10.69 -3.34
N ILE A 189 7.41 9.66 -4.05
CA ILE A 189 6.54 8.97 -5.00
C ILE A 189 5.36 8.32 -4.29
N ALA A 190 5.55 7.82 -3.08
CA ALA A 190 4.48 7.28 -2.26
C ALA A 190 3.44 8.34 -1.88
N ALA A 191 3.86 9.58 -1.54
CA ALA A 191 2.93 10.67 -1.28
C ALA A 191 2.05 10.98 -2.49
N LEU A 192 2.64 11.06 -3.69
CA LEU A 192 1.90 11.31 -4.94
C LEU A 192 0.93 10.19 -5.27
N GLU A 193 1.35 8.94 -5.15
CA GLU A 193 0.52 7.78 -5.49
C GLU A 193 -0.61 7.57 -4.48
N VAL A 194 -0.36 7.69 -3.17
CA VAL A 194 -1.42 7.64 -2.14
C VAL A 194 -2.39 8.80 -2.28
N PHE A 195 -1.89 10.02 -2.55
CA PHE A 195 -2.74 11.17 -2.86
C PHE A 195 -3.61 10.92 -4.09
N SER A 196 -3.04 10.37 -5.18
CA SER A 196 -3.78 10.06 -6.40
C SER A 196 -4.90 9.06 -6.15
N LEU A 197 -4.64 8.02 -5.36
CA LEU A 197 -5.64 7.04 -4.94
C LEU A 197 -6.78 7.67 -4.12
N ARG A 198 -6.47 8.58 -3.20
CA ARG A 198 -7.48 9.33 -2.43
C ARG A 198 -8.34 10.20 -3.35
N ARG A 199 -7.74 10.89 -4.33
CA ARG A 199 -8.46 11.71 -5.32
C ARG A 199 -9.37 10.87 -6.22
N VAL A 200 -8.91 9.70 -6.64
CA VAL A 200 -9.74 8.73 -7.39
C VAL A 200 -10.93 8.27 -6.56
N LEU A 201 -10.71 8.02 -5.27
CA LEU A 201 -11.78 7.65 -4.36
C LEU A 201 -12.81 8.78 -4.18
N ASP A 202 -12.38 10.06 -4.13
CA ASP A 202 -13.28 11.23 -4.13
C ASP A 202 -14.21 11.22 -5.35
N TYR A 203 -13.66 10.88 -6.53
CA TYR A 203 -14.46 10.77 -7.74
C TYR A 203 -15.50 9.66 -7.64
N PHE A 204 -15.11 8.44 -7.29
CA PHE A 204 -16.04 7.31 -7.23
C PHE A 204 -17.13 7.50 -6.16
N ILE A 205 -16.82 8.17 -5.06
CA ILE A 205 -17.83 8.53 -4.04
C ILE A 205 -18.79 9.59 -4.59
N ARG A 206 -18.30 10.63 -5.22
CA ARG A 206 -19.12 11.70 -5.81
C ARG A 206 -20.04 11.19 -6.91
N GLU A 207 -19.59 10.23 -7.72
CA GLU A 207 -20.39 9.58 -8.75
C GLU A 207 -21.37 8.54 -8.19
N GLY A 208 -21.37 8.30 -6.88
CA GLY A 208 -22.24 7.31 -6.24
C GLY A 208 -21.88 5.84 -6.53
N ILE A 209 -20.69 5.61 -7.11
CA ILE A 209 -20.17 4.26 -7.43
C ILE A 209 -19.57 3.60 -6.19
N ALA A 210 -18.83 4.38 -5.41
CA ALA A 210 -18.31 3.97 -4.10
C ALA A 210 -19.17 4.62 -2.99
N ARG A 211 -19.44 3.88 -1.93
CA ARG A 211 -20.20 4.37 -0.78
C ARG A 211 -19.36 4.24 0.49
N GLU A 212 -19.30 5.29 1.28
CA GLU A 212 -18.65 5.25 2.60
C GLU A 212 -19.24 4.10 3.45
N GLY A 213 -18.40 3.41 4.18
CA GLY A 213 -18.77 2.20 4.92
C GLY A 213 -18.69 0.89 4.10
N HIS A 214 -18.45 0.96 2.79
CA HIS A 214 -18.39 -0.21 1.88
C HIS A 214 -17.21 -0.12 0.90
N ILE A 215 -16.08 0.41 1.35
CA ILE A 215 -14.86 0.60 0.54
C ILE A 215 -13.76 -0.29 1.10
N GLY A 216 -13.23 -1.17 0.26
CA GLY A 216 -12.11 -2.03 0.56
C GLY A 216 -10.89 -1.75 -0.30
N MET A 217 -9.76 -2.29 0.13
CA MET A 217 -8.53 -2.31 -0.65
C MET A 217 -7.79 -3.62 -0.46
N VAL A 218 -7.24 -4.16 -1.55
CA VAL A 218 -6.43 -5.39 -1.53
C VAL A 218 -5.23 -5.24 -2.46
N GLY A 219 -4.09 -5.82 -2.08
CA GLY A 219 -2.91 -5.81 -2.93
C GLY A 219 -1.83 -6.77 -2.50
N LEU A 220 -0.96 -7.10 -3.45
CA LEU A 220 0.19 -7.98 -3.27
C LEU A 220 1.50 -7.19 -3.33
N SER A 221 2.48 -7.52 -2.47
CA SER A 221 3.83 -6.96 -2.52
C SER A 221 3.81 -5.43 -2.34
N TYR A 222 4.39 -4.65 -3.24
CA TYR A 222 4.17 -3.19 -3.26
C TYR A 222 2.68 -2.82 -3.20
N GLY A 223 1.80 -3.61 -3.86
CA GLY A 223 0.35 -3.41 -3.74
C GLY A 223 -0.17 -3.61 -2.33
N GLY A 224 0.37 -4.58 -1.61
CA GLY A 224 0.11 -4.77 -0.18
C GLY A 224 0.60 -3.59 0.66
N SER A 225 1.81 -3.07 0.35
CA SER A 225 2.35 -1.86 1.00
C SER A 225 1.44 -0.65 0.77
N TYR A 226 1.00 -0.41 -0.48
CA TYR A 226 0.06 0.68 -0.79
C TYR A 226 -1.31 0.46 -0.16
N THR A 227 -1.75 -0.78 -0.01
CA THR A 227 -2.98 -1.10 0.74
C THR A 227 -2.87 -0.64 2.19
N LEU A 228 -1.75 -0.92 2.86
CA LEU A 228 -1.49 -0.46 4.22
C LEU A 228 -1.36 1.07 4.29
N LEU A 229 -0.56 1.68 3.40
CA LEU A 229 -0.36 3.14 3.36
C LEU A 229 -1.67 3.88 3.12
N CYS A 230 -2.49 3.44 2.16
CA CYS A 230 -3.78 4.05 1.86
C CYS A 230 -4.78 3.88 3.01
N ALA A 231 -4.88 2.68 3.59
CA ALA A 231 -5.76 2.45 4.73
C ALA A 231 -5.32 3.23 5.98
N ALA A 232 -4.01 3.43 6.18
CA ALA A 232 -3.48 4.29 7.23
C ALA A 232 -3.81 5.77 7.01
N ALA A 233 -3.74 6.25 5.75
CA ALA A 233 -3.96 7.65 5.39
C ALA A 233 -5.44 8.01 5.23
N ASP A 234 -6.31 7.07 4.83
CA ASP A 234 -7.70 7.33 4.46
C ASP A 234 -8.68 6.45 5.24
N THR A 235 -9.46 7.08 6.11
CA THR A 235 -10.43 6.40 6.98
C THR A 235 -11.65 5.85 6.24
N ARG A 236 -11.88 6.24 4.99
CA ARG A 236 -12.99 5.74 4.15
C ARG A 236 -12.76 4.29 3.71
N ILE A 237 -11.51 3.80 3.72
CA ILE A 237 -11.19 2.39 3.47
C ILE A 237 -11.54 1.61 4.75
N CYS A 238 -12.66 0.86 4.72
CA CYS A 238 -13.22 0.17 5.89
C CYS A 238 -12.52 -1.16 6.18
N ALA A 239 -12.01 -1.82 5.13
CA ALA A 239 -11.33 -3.09 5.22
C ALA A 239 -10.14 -3.12 4.26
N ALA A 240 -9.02 -3.67 4.71
CA ALA A 240 -7.80 -3.78 3.95
C ALA A 240 -7.26 -5.22 3.99
N TYR A 241 -6.80 -5.71 2.84
CA TYR A 241 -6.14 -7.02 2.73
C TYR A 241 -4.77 -6.83 2.06
N SER A 242 -3.72 -6.95 2.84
CA SER A 242 -2.32 -6.76 2.41
C SER A 242 -1.60 -8.09 2.41
N SER A 243 -1.07 -8.49 1.25
CA SER A 243 -0.39 -9.76 1.01
C SER A 243 1.09 -9.55 0.71
N CYS A 244 1.96 -10.36 1.33
CA CYS A 244 3.40 -10.51 1.07
C CYS A 244 4.19 -9.20 1.07
N GLN A 245 4.14 -8.43 2.18
CA GLN A 245 4.94 -7.22 2.32
C GLN A 245 5.09 -6.71 3.77
N TYR A 246 4.20 -7.08 4.69
CA TYR A 246 4.17 -6.54 6.05
C TYR A 246 5.35 -7.09 6.85
N ASN A 247 6.27 -6.22 7.28
CA ASN A 247 7.53 -6.69 7.85
C ASN A 247 8.29 -5.59 8.61
N ASP A 248 9.40 -5.94 9.25
CA ASP A 248 10.34 -4.97 9.80
C ASP A 248 11.01 -4.18 8.68
N ARG A 249 10.67 -2.91 8.52
CA ARG A 249 11.21 -2.03 7.47
C ARG A 249 12.71 -1.74 7.61
N TYR A 250 13.34 -2.03 8.73
CA TYR A 250 14.78 -1.93 8.82
C TYR A 250 15.49 -3.02 8.00
N ARG A 251 14.82 -4.14 7.76
CA ARG A 251 15.30 -5.20 6.86
C ARG A 251 15.12 -4.87 5.38
N TYR A 252 14.12 -4.05 5.05
CA TYR A 252 13.67 -3.74 3.67
C TYR A 252 13.77 -2.24 3.41
N ASN A 253 14.99 -1.75 3.27
CA ASN A 253 15.32 -0.33 3.16
C ASN A 253 15.42 0.17 1.71
N TRP A 254 14.53 -0.27 0.83
CA TRP A 254 14.46 0.25 -0.53
C TRP A 254 14.24 1.76 -0.52
N GLY A 255 14.88 2.46 -1.48
CA GLY A 255 14.92 3.92 -1.47
C GLY A 255 13.55 4.58 -1.40
N ASP A 256 12.59 4.09 -2.18
CA ASP A 256 11.22 4.58 -2.24
C ASP A 256 10.32 4.12 -1.05
N TRP A 257 10.83 3.26 -0.18
CA TRP A 257 10.19 2.87 1.10
C TRP A 257 10.77 3.61 2.30
N THR A 258 11.72 4.51 2.08
CA THR A 258 12.35 5.29 3.14
C THR A 258 12.07 6.77 2.96
N TRP A 259 11.58 7.41 4.02
CA TRP A 259 11.25 8.83 4.08
C TRP A 259 11.99 9.47 5.24
N LYS A 260 12.06 10.80 5.25
CA LYS A 260 12.58 11.52 6.41
C LYS A 260 11.69 11.21 7.62
N GLY A 261 12.29 10.65 8.66
CA GLY A 261 11.54 10.26 9.86
C GLY A 261 10.79 8.93 9.76
N SER A 262 11.03 8.11 8.70
CA SER A 262 10.34 6.82 8.52
C SER A 262 10.40 5.88 9.72
N ALA A 263 11.46 5.98 10.54
CA ALA A 263 11.59 5.21 11.79
C ALA A 263 10.58 5.60 12.88
N ALA A 264 9.85 6.70 12.70
CA ALA A 264 8.84 7.17 13.66
C ALA A 264 7.51 6.40 13.57
N LEU A 265 7.20 5.83 12.39
CA LEU A 265 6.01 5.02 12.12
C LEU A 265 6.41 3.86 11.20
N MET A 266 6.50 2.66 11.75
CA MET A 266 6.80 1.42 11.03
C MET A 266 5.50 0.66 10.73
N ASP A 267 5.58 -0.55 10.19
CA ASP A 267 4.39 -1.29 9.75
C ASP A 267 3.37 -1.53 10.86
N ALA A 268 3.81 -1.88 12.07
CA ALA A 268 2.90 -2.05 13.20
C ALA A 268 2.18 -0.75 13.60
N GLU A 269 2.86 0.38 13.55
CA GLU A 269 2.26 1.68 13.84
C GLU A 269 1.35 2.14 12.68
N MET A 270 1.67 1.82 11.42
CA MET A 270 0.76 2.05 10.29
C MET A 270 -0.49 1.17 10.38
N ALA A 271 -0.36 -0.11 10.76
CA ALA A 271 -1.50 -0.97 11.07
C ALA A 271 -2.35 -0.41 12.21
N ALA A 272 -1.72 0.20 13.23
CA ALA A 272 -2.43 0.87 14.32
C ALA A 272 -3.26 2.08 13.86
N LEU A 273 -2.86 2.76 12.77
CA LEU A 273 -3.67 3.81 12.13
C LEU A 273 -4.89 3.25 11.40
N VAL A 274 -4.87 1.98 10.99
CA VAL A 274 -6.04 1.31 10.39
C VAL A 274 -7.08 1.00 11.47
N ALA A 275 -6.69 0.60 12.67
CA ALA A 275 -7.62 0.30 13.74
C ALA A 275 -8.61 1.47 14.01
N PRO A 276 -9.90 1.21 14.32
CA PRO A 276 -10.56 -0.07 14.59
C PRO A 276 -11.09 -0.79 13.33
N ARG A 277 -10.73 -0.32 12.12
CA ARG A 277 -11.17 -0.89 10.83
C ARG A 277 -10.47 -2.24 10.59
N ALA A 278 -11.01 -3.04 9.67
CA ALA A 278 -10.54 -4.39 9.43
C ALA A 278 -9.21 -4.42 8.65
N LEU A 279 -8.28 -5.25 9.10
CA LEU A 279 -6.99 -5.48 8.43
C LEU A 279 -6.69 -6.98 8.40
N PHE A 280 -6.53 -7.52 7.21
CA PHE A 280 -6.05 -8.88 6.97
C PHE A 280 -4.62 -8.82 6.40
N LEU A 281 -3.72 -9.57 7.01
CA LEU A 281 -2.31 -9.66 6.60
C LEU A 281 -1.96 -11.12 6.29
N GLU A 282 -1.21 -11.35 5.22
CA GLU A 282 -0.70 -12.69 4.96
C GLU A 282 0.70 -12.68 4.36
N GLU A 283 1.41 -13.79 4.56
CA GLU A 283 2.77 -14.00 4.05
C GLU A 283 2.94 -15.45 3.61
N GLY A 284 3.69 -15.69 2.51
CA GLY A 284 4.04 -17.03 2.08
C GLY A 284 5.15 -17.64 2.93
N ASP A 285 5.04 -18.95 3.26
CA ASP A 285 6.08 -19.66 4.04
C ASP A 285 7.38 -19.92 3.25
N ASN A 286 7.31 -19.79 1.93
CA ASN A 286 8.44 -19.86 0.99
C ASN A 286 8.59 -18.57 0.17
N ASP A 287 8.19 -17.42 0.72
CA ASP A 287 8.41 -16.13 0.07
C ASP A 287 9.92 -15.84 0.01
N GLU A 288 10.43 -15.63 -1.20
CA GLU A 288 11.85 -15.36 -1.46
C GLU A 288 12.24 -13.91 -1.22
N LEU A 289 11.28 -13.00 -1.03
CA LEU A 289 11.52 -11.56 -0.80
C LEU A 289 11.33 -11.16 0.66
N PHE A 290 10.31 -11.71 1.34
CA PHE A 290 9.96 -11.33 2.69
C PHE A 290 10.00 -12.53 3.64
N ALA A 291 10.58 -12.31 4.83
CA ALA A 291 10.74 -13.35 5.82
C ALA A 291 9.48 -13.49 6.69
N TRP A 292 8.83 -14.63 6.64
CA TRP A 292 7.58 -14.90 7.37
C TRP A 292 7.72 -14.88 8.90
N ASP A 293 8.89 -15.18 9.45
CA ASP A 293 9.15 -15.08 10.89
C ASP A 293 9.11 -13.63 11.37
N SER A 294 9.77 -12.73 10.64
CA SER A 294 9.74 -11.29 10.88
C SER A 294 8.35 -10.69 10.65
N PHE A 295 7.60 -11.21 9.66
CA PHE A 295 6.18 -10.87 9.46
C PHE A 295 5.36 -11.18 10.72
N LEU A 296 5.50 -12.38 11.29
CA LEU A 296 4.76 -12.76 12.52
C LEU A 296 5.14 -11.90 13.74
N GLU A 297 6.41 -11.55 13.87
CA GLU A 297 6.86 -10.64 14.92
C GLU A 297 6.21 -9.26 14.80
N GLU A 298 6.16 -8.72 13.58
CA GLU A 298 5.56 -7.41 13.31
C GLU A 298 4.03 -7.43 13.48
N CYS A 299 3.36 -8.52 13.11
CA CYS A 299 1.94 -8.73 13.37
C CYS A 299 1.62 -8.70 14.88
N LYS A 300 2.42 -9.40 15.68
CA LYS A 300 2.27 -9.39 17.16
C LYS A 300 2.46 -8.00 17.77
N ARG A 301 3.33 -7.16 17.17
CA ARG A 301 3.49 -5.77 17.60
C ARG A 301 2.24 -4.92 17.32
N ALA A 302 1.45 -5.27 16.29
CA ALA A 302 0.20 -4.57 15.97
C ALA A 302 -0.98 -4.95 16.88
N GLU A 303 -1.02 -6.18 17.45
CA GLU A 303 -2.14 -6.67 18.26
C GLU A 303 -2.56 -5.74 19.41
N PRO A 304 -1.63 -5.20 20.24
CA PRO A 304 -2.01 -4.34 21.35
C PRO A 304 -2.73 -3.05 20.93
N PHE A 305 -2.46 -2.55 19.73
CA PHE A 305 -3.12 -1.34 19.19
C PHE A 305 -4.57 -1.62 18.81
N PHE A 306 -4.84 -2.80 18.21
CA PHE A 306 -6.20 -3.21 17.88
C PHE A 306 -6.99 -3.53 19.16
N ALA A 307 -6.37 -4.19 20.15
CA ALA A 307 -6.98 -4.43 21.44
C ALA A 307 -7.35 -3.12 22.16
N ALA A 308 -6.46 -2.13 22.18
CA ALA A 308 -6.73 -0.82 22.76
C ALA A 308 -7.84 -0.02 22.02
N ALA A 309 -8.10 -0.36 20.77
CA ALA A 309 -9.20 0.20 19.99
C ALA A 309 -10.52 -0.60 20.12
N ASN A 310 -10.60 -1.61 21.00
CA ASN A 310 -11.71 -2.56 21.13
C ASN A 310 -12.05 -3.28 19.81
N ALA A 311 -11.04 -3.62 19.02
CA ALA A 311 -11.16 -4.18 17.69
C ALA A 311 -10.17 -5.34 17.44
N ALA A 312 -9.87 -6.13 18.48
CA ALA A 312 -8.93 -7.24 18.38
C ALA A 312 -9.34 -8.28 17.31
N ASP A 313 -10.64 -8.45 17.08
CA ASP A 313 -11.21 -9.32 16.05
C ASP A 313 -11.03 -8.75 14.62
N LYS A 314 -10.72 -7.47 14.47
CA LYS A 314 -10.52 -6.78 13.19
C LYS A 314 -9.09 -6.88 12.64
N LEU A 315 -8.13 -7.36 13.41
CA LEU A 315 -6.82 -7.75 12.92
C LEU A 315 -6.78 -9.28 12.74
N LYS A 316 -6.55 -9.72 11.51
CA LYS A 316 -6.29 -11.12 11.19
C LYS A 316 -5.01 -11.23 10.40
N TYR A 317 -4.23 -12.27 10.68
CA TYR A 317 -3.03 -12.54 9.91
C TYR A 317 -2.74 -14.05 9.85
N ARG A 318 -2.01 -14.47 8.82
CA ARG A 318 -1.60 -15.85 8.64
C ARG A 318 -0.32 -15.98 7.81
N VAL A 319 0.33 -17.11 7.95
CA VAL A 319 1.32 -17.61 6.99
C VAL A 319 0.65 -18.72 6.20
N PHE A 320 0.75 -18.68 4.86
CA PHE A 320 0.16 -19.68 3.99
C PHE A 320 1.24 -20.49 3.25
N PRO A 321 0.97 -21.76 2.87
CA PRO A 321 1.88 -22.53 2.03
C PRO A 321 1.96 -21.93 0.62
N GLY A 322 3.04 -21.22 0.32
CA GLY A 322 3.21 -20.52 -0.96
C GLY A 322 4.48 -19.68 -1.03
N THR A 323 4.72 -19.13 -2.21
CA THR A 323 5.83 -18.23 -2.52
C THR A 323 5.38 -16.77 -2.44
N HIS A 324 6.11 -15.85 -3.09
CA HIS A 324 5.72 -14.45 -3.24
C HIS A 324 4.52 -14.29 -4.19
N GLU A 325 3.33 -14.66 -3.71
CA GLU A 325 2.09 -14.65 -4.50
C GLU A 325 0.87 -14.26 -3.64
N LEU A 326 -0.19 -13.75 -4.28
CA LEU A 326 -1.50 -13.64 -3.63
C LEU A 326 -2.04 -15.05 -3.37
N CYS A 327 -2.44 -15.35 -2.15
CA CYS A 327 -2.91 -16.70 -1.84
C CYS A 327 -4.08 -17.13 -2.74
N LYS A 328 -4.08 -18.41 -3.14
CA LYS A 328 -5.08 -18.98 -4.07
C LYS A 328 -6.42 -19.28 -3.42
N ASP A 329 -6.46 -19.41 -2.09
CA ASP A 329 -7.73 -19.54 -1.38
C ASP A 329 -8.42 -18.19 -1.17
N ASP A 330 -9.66 -18.20 -0.70
CA ASP A 330 -10.48 -17.00 -0.57
C ASP A 330 -10.55 -16.44 0.86
N GLN A 331 -9.77 -16.96 1.82
CA GLN A 331 -9.88 -16.56 3.23
C GLN A 331 -9.65 -15.05 3.44
N GLY A 332 -8.68 -14.45 2.72
CA GLY A 332 -8.44 -13.00 2.78
C GLY A 332 -9.59 -12.20 2.16
N PHE A 333 -10.18 -12.69 1.07
CA PHE A 333 -11.36 -12.08 0.45
C PHE A 333 -12.61 -12.24 1.31
N ASP A 334 -12.83 -13.42 1.92
CA ASP A 334 -13.93 -13.63 2.85
C ASP A 334 -13.88 -12.65 4.02
N PHE A 335 -12.69 -12.46 4.60
CA PHE A 335 -12.49 -11.47 5.65
C PHE A 335 -12.71 -10.04 5.16
N LEU A 336 -12.17 -9.68 4.01
CA LEU A 336 -12.35 -8.35 3.40
C LEU A 336 -13.83 -8.05 3.23
N PHE A 337 -14.57 -8.93 2.53
CA PHE A 337 -15.98 -8.72 2.20
C PHE A 337 -16.93 -8.80 3.41
N ALA A 338 -16.58 -9.58 4.45
CA ALA A 338 -17.33 -9.60 5.70
C ALA A 338 -17.26 -8.27 6.49
N ASN A 339 -16.38 -7.35 6.08
CA ASN A 339 -16.17 -6.05 6.72
C ASN A 339 -16.48 -4.86 5.78
N LEU A 340 -17.18 -5.12 4.65
CA LEU A 340 -17.68 -4.15 3.69
C LEU A 340 -19.24 -4.15 3.62
#